data_b971b0fd2450070737107cc3db833a9e
#
_entry.id   b971b0fd2450070737107cc3db833a9e
#
_cell.length_a   1.000
_cell.length_b   1.000
_cell.length_c   1.000
_cell.angle_alpha   90.00
_cell.angle_beta   90.00
_cell.angle_gamma   90.00
#
_symmetry.space_group_name_H-M   'P 1'
#
loop_
_entity.id
_entity.type
_entity.pdbx_description
1 polymer ?
#
loop_
_entity_poly.entity_id
_entity_poly.type
_entity_poly.pdbx_seq_one_letter_code
_entity_poly.pdbx_strand_id
1 'polypeptide(L)'
;MAGSSFGKSFRVTTFGESHGAALGAIVDGVPAGIPLSEEDIQKYLDRRRPGTSSVTTSRNESDKCRIYSGVFGGLTTGTPVMVMIENTSQRSQDYDELAITYRPGHADFGYDSKYGFRDYRGGGRSSGRETIGRVIAGAIASKALDMLGIKVQAFTQSIGNVYAQSLNLDECGENAVYMPDKDAAMRAIELIKEAKSDKDSLGGIIGCIATGVMPGLGEPVFDKLDARLSAAIMSIGAVKGVEFGAGFHVSTMTGSQNNDPFYIDEDDEGLHIRKRTNMSGGILGGISDGSPIIINAAIKPTPSIAKEQDTVNAINEEVKLEIKGRHDPVVVPRAVVVVESMVAITLFDMVLENMKSRMDNVLKVYKDKI
;
A
#
# COMPACT_ATOMS: atom_id res chain seq x y z
N MET A 1 18.10 -8.73 3.78
CA MET A 1 17.82 -8.49 2.34
C MET A 1 18.19 -7.06 1.98
N ALA A 2 18.48 -6.78 0.71
CA ALA A 2 18.68 -5.41 0.24
C ALA A 2 17.34 -4.62 0.31
N GLY A 3 17.42 -3.29 0.54
CA GLY A 3 16.24 -2.45 0.82
C GLY A 3 15.21 -2.30 -0.30
N SER A 4 15.46 -2.84 -1.50
CA SER A 4 14.52 -2.81 -2.63
C SER A 4 13.81 -4.14 -2.89
N SER A 5 13.96 -5.11 -1.99
CA SER A 5 13.30 -6.43 -2.06
C SER A 5 12.46 -6.66 -0.80
N PHE A 6 11.28 -7.25 -0.98
CA PHE A 6 10.31 -7.56 0.08
C PHE A 6 9.71 -8.97 -0.15
N GLY A 7 9.30 -9.65 0.94
CA GLY A 7 8.73 -11.00 0.91
C GLY A 7 9.77 -12.11 1.02
N LYS A 8 9.33 -13.32 1.32
CA LYS A 8 10.16 -14.52 1.47
C LYS A 8 9.87 -15.56 0.41
N SER A 9 8.62 -16.06 0.36
CA SER A 9 8.14 -17.04 -0.62
C SER A 9 7.59 -16.36 -1.87
N PHE A 10 6.84 -15.25 -1.70
CA PHE A 10 6.43 -14.34 -2.76
C PHE A 10 7.30 -13.10 -2.67
N ARG A 11 8.35 -13.05 -3.47
CA ARG A 11 9.39 -12.02 -3.39
C ARG A 11 9.24 -10.96 -4.46
N VAL A 12 9.23 -9.72 -4.04
CA VAL A 12 9.14 -8.55 -4.92
C VAL A 12 10.45 -7.78 -4.87
N THR A 13 11.02 -7.47 -6.02
CA THR A 13 12.13 -6.52 -6.15
C THR A 13 11.68 -5.38 -7.06
N THR A 14 11.62 -4.14 -6.51
CA THR A 14 11.27 -2.95 -7.28
C THR A 14 12.53 -2.26 -7.81
N PHE A 15 12.44 -1.69 -9.01
CA PHE A 15 13.55 -1.00 -9.67
C PHE A 15 13.10 0.28 -10.38
N GLY A 16 14.06 1.10 -10.79
CA GLY A 16 13.85 2.34 -11.52
C GLY A 16 13.62 3.56 -10.62
N GLU A 17 13.89 4.73 -11.14
CA GLU A 17 13.73 6.05 -10.52
C GLU A 17 12.61 6.85 -11.18
N SER A 18 12.07 7.84 -10.45
CA SER A 18 10.94 8.64 -10.93
C SER A 18 11.20 9.37 -12.25
N HIS A 19 12.44 9.75 -12.52
CA HIS A 19 12.89 10.40 -13.75
C HIS A 19 13.93 9.57 -14.53
N GLY A 20 14.06 8.27 -14.21
CA GLY A 20 14.82 7.29 -15.00
C GLY A 20 14.07 6.87 -16.27
N ALA A 21 14.65 5.99 -17.06
CA ALA A 21 14.04 5.49 -18.31
C ALA A 21 12.74 4.71 -18.07
N ALA A 22 12.72 3.91 -17.01
CA ALA A 22 11.58 3.06 -16.65
C ALA A 22 11.56 2.74 -15.16
N LEU A 23 10.42 2.23 -14.69
CA LEU A 23 10.28 1.61 -13.36
C LEU A 23 9.47 0.31 -13.51
N GLY A 24 9.58 -0.53 -12.49
CA GLY A 24 8.81 -1.77 -12.48
C GLY A 24 9.10 -2.65 -11.27
N ALA A 25 8.70 -3.90 -11.42
CA ALA A 25 8.97 -4.94 -10.44
C ALA A 25 9.33 -6.26 -11.12
N ILE A 26 10.14 -7.03 -10.42
CA ILE A 26 10.33 -8.46 -10.65
C ILE A 26 9.70 -9.17 -9.47
N VAL A 27 8.76 -10.08 -9.75
CA VAL A 27 8.05 -10.88 -8.75
C VAL A 27 8.44 -12.33 -8.92
N ASP A 28 9.14 -12.88 -7.94
CA ASP A 28 9.59 -14.26 -7.89
C ASP A 28 8.77 -15.07 -6.88
N GLY A 29 8.66 -16.38 -7.07
CA GLY A 29 7.83 -17.26 -6.25
C GLY A 29 6.34 -17.18 -6.56
N VAL A 30 5.97 -16.70 -7.74
CA VAL A 30 4.59 -16.75 -8.24
C VAL A 30 4.28 -18.19 -8.66
N PRO A 31 3.27 -18.88 -8.07
CA PRO A 31 2.87 -20.21 -8.53
C PRO A 31 2.47 -20.22 -9.99
N ALA A 32 2.75 -21.32 -10.69
CA ALA A 32 2.29 -21.53 -12.06
C ALA A 32 0.77 -21.70 -12.11
N GLY A 33 0.13 -21.26 -13.22
CA GLY A 33 -1.28 -21.50 -13.48
C GLY A 33 -2.24 -20.41 -12.99
N ILE A 34 -1.74 -19.27 -12.51
CA ILE A 34 -2.58 -18.10 -12.19
C ILE A 34 -2.92 -17.39 -13.51
N PRO A 35 -4.21 -17.17 -13.85
CA PRO A 35 -4.59 -16.35 -14.98
C PRO A 35 -4.11 -14.90 -14.78
N LEU A 36 -3.28 -14.37 -15.69
CA LEU A 36 -2.68 -13.05 -15.58
C LEU A 36 -2.52 -12.37 -16.94
N SER A 37 -3.01 -11.15 -17.04
CA SER A 37 -2.86 -10.27 -18.20
C SER A 37 -2.33 -8.89 -17.79
N GLU A 38 -1.91 -8.09 -18.77
CA GLU A 38 -1.55 -6.69 -18.56
C GLU A 38 -2.74 -5.86 -18.05
N GLU A 39 -3.96 -6.19 -18.50
CA GLU A 39 -5.20 -5.53 -18.07
C GLU A 39 -5.52 -5.77 -16.59
N ASP A 40 -5.21 -6.94 -16.07
CA ASP A 40 -5.37 -7.24 -14.63
C ASP A 40 -4.51 -6.32 -13.78
N ILE A 41 -3.27 -6.07 -14.20
CA ILE A 41 -2.33 -5.17 -13.50
C ILE A 41 -2.71 -3.71 -13.74
N GLN A 42 -3.12 -3.36 -14.97
CA GLN A 42 -3.44 -1.98 -15.35
C GLN A 42 -4.57 -1.39 -14.53
N LYS A 43 -5.60 -2.17 -14.18
CA LYS A 43 -6.72 -1.75 -13.32
C LYS A 43 -6.24 -1.20 -11.97
N TYR A 44 -5.23 -1.83 -11.37
CA TYR A 44 -4.63 -1.36 -10.12
C TYR A 44 -3.77 -0.11 -10.34
N LEU A 45 -2.98 -0.07 -11.41
CA LEU A 45 -2.14 1.07 -11.78
C LEU A 45 -2.98 2.31 -12.09
N ASP A 46 -4.14 2.13 -12.72
CA ASP A 46 -5.06 3.23 -13.02
C ASP A 46 -5.61 3.89 -11.76
N ARG A 47 -5.84 3.15 -10.68
CA ARG A 47 -6.21 3.71 -9.37
C ARG A 47 -5.06 4.50 -8.72
N ARG A 48 -3.81 4.14 -9.00
CA ARG A 48 -2.61 4.79 -8.45
C ARG A 48 -2.20 6.05 -9.21
N ARG A 49 -2.35 6.08 -10.53
CA ARG A 49 -1.80 7.15 -11.39
C ARG A 49 -2.31 8.54 -11.03
N PRO A 50 -1.52 9.60 -11.29
CA PRO A 50 -1.96 10.98 -11.12
C PRO A 50 -3.00 11.37 -12.17
N GLY A 51 -3.80 12.42 -11.88
CA GLY A 51 -4.73 13.01 -12.86
C GLY A 51 -6.03 12.24 -13.06
N THR A 52 -6.38 11.33 -12.17
CA THR A 52 -7.63 10.54 -12.24
C THR A 52 -8.85 11.29 -11.71
N SER A 53 -8.65 12.39 -10.97
CA SER A 53 -9.74 13.16 -10.40
C SER A 53 -9.41 14.65 -10.28
N SER A 54 -10.45 15.49 -10.08
CA SER A 54 -10.32 16.94 -9.89
C SER A 54 -9.57 17.35 -8.63
N VAL A 55 -9.43 16.44 -7.67
CA VAL A 55 -8.76 16.69 -6.37
C VAL A 55 -7.29 16.27 -6.38
N THR A 56 -6.80 15.67 -7.45
CA THR A 56 -5.40 15.27 -7.62
C THR A 56 -4.64 16.26 -8.51
N THR A 57 -3.34 16.04 -8.67
CA THR A 57 -2.49 16.85 -9.57
C THR A 57 -2.97 16.78 -11.03
N SER A 58 -2.72 17.85 -11.79
CA SER A 58 -2.98 17.91 -13.24
C SER A 58 -1.96 17.13 -14.09
N ARG A 59 -1.04 16.38 -13.49
CA ARG A 59 -0.14 15.47 -14.22
C ARG A 59 -0.97 14.36 -14.84
N ASN A 60 -0.70 14.04 -16.09
CA ASN A 60 -1.31 12.89 -16.76
C ASN A 60 -0.19 11.97 -17.23
N GLU A 61 -0.11 10.80 -16.62
CA GLU A 61 0.84 9.74 -16.96
C GLU A 61 0.02 8.48 -17.26
N SER A 62 0.27 7.86 -18.41
CA SER A 62 -0.51 6.69 -18.83
C SER A 62 -0.20 5.46 -17.97
N ASP A 63 1.00 5.41 -17.36
CA ASP A 63 1.52 4.28 -16.56
C ASP A 63 1.21 2.92 -17.20
N LYS A 64 1.32 2.84 -18.53
CA LYS A 64 0.98 1.63 -19.27
C LYS A 64 2.00 0.56 -19.00
N CYS A 65 1.55 -0.55 -18.41
CA CYS A 65 2.42 -1.67 -18.06
C CYS A 65 2.62 -2.63 -19.21
N ARG A 66 3.75 -3.35 -19.18
CA ARG A 66 4.08 -4.44 -20.08
C ARG A 66 4.71 -5.59 -19.32
N ILE A 67 4.22 -6.81 -19.57
CA ILE A 67 4.77 -8.05 -19.01
C ILE A 67 5.89 -8.54 -19.96
N TYR A 68 7.09 -8.75 -19.42
CA TYR A 68 8.26 -9.18 -20.18
C TYR A 68 8.63 -10.64 -19.95
N SER A 69 8.21 -11.25 -18.85
CA SER A 69 8.48 -12.66 -18.52
C SER A 69 7.47 -13.22 -17.53
N GLY A 70 7.50 -14.54 -17.35
CA GLY A 70 6.73 -15.24 -16.33
C GLY A 70 5.28 -15.53 -16.67
N VAL A 71 4.83 -15.22 -17.90
CA VAL A 71 3.46 -15.51 -18.39
C VAL A 71 3.54 -16.14 -19.78
N PHE A 72 2.80 -17.21 -20.00
CA PHE A 72 2.65 -17.87 -21.29
C PHE A 72 1.21 -18.35 -21.47
N GLY A 73 0.59 -18.07 -22.60
CA GLY A 73 -0.80 -18.44 -22.88
C GLY A 73 -1.80 -17.85 -21.88
N GLY A 74 -1.51 -16.70 -21.28
CA GLY A 74 -2.38 -16.05 -20.29
C GLY A 74 -2.28 -16.64 -18.86
N LEU A 75 -1.32 -17.54 -18.62
CA LEU A 75 -1.09 -18.16 -17.31
C LEU A 75 0.33 -17.89 -16.83
N THR A 76 0.51 -17.74 -15.53
CA THR A 76 1.84 -17.68 -14.92
C THR A 76 2.58 -19.01 -15.08
N THR A 77 3.92 -18.96 -15.23
CA THR A 77 4.75 -20.13 -15.55
C THR A 77 5.50 -20.71 -14.35
N GLY A 78 5.41 -20.08 -13.17
CA GLY A 78 6.23 -20.43 -12.00
C GLY A 78 7.64 -19.86 -12.04
N THR A 79 7.97 -19.05 -13.04
CA THR A 79 9.25 -18.32 -13.18
C THR A 79 9.04 -16.83 -12.87
N PRO A 80 10.11 -16.04 -12.67
CA PRO A 80 9.95 -14.63 -12.32
C PRO A 80 9.09 -13.84 -13.31
N VAL A 81 8.06 -13.15 -12.79
CA VAL A 81 7.21 -12.24 -13.55
C VAL A 81 7.85 -10.86 -13.52
N MET A 82 8.31 -10.38 -14.68
CA MET A 82 8.84 -9.03 -14.85
C MET A 82 7.80 -8.13 -15.49
N VAL A 83 7.48 -7.02 -14.84
CA VAL A 83 6.59 -5.98 -15.38
C VAL A 83 7.28 -4.63 -15.32
N MET A 84 7.20 -3.86 -16.42
CA MET A 84 7.85 -2.58 -16.55
C MET A 84 6.90 -1.53 -17.13
N ILE A 85 7.12 -0.27 -16.74
CA ILE A 85 6.45 0.93 -17.25
C ILE A 85 7.54 1.90 -17.69
N GLU A 86 7.45 2.37 -18.94
CA GLU A 86 8.35 3.39 -19.48
C GLU A 86 7.95 4.79 -19.01
N ASN A 87 8.92 5.62 -18.70
CA ASN A 87 8.70 7.02 -18.36
C ASN A 87 8.66 7.87 -19.63
N THR A 88 7.49 8.39 -19.98
CA THR A 88 7.28 9.17 -21.23
C THR A 88 7.22 10.68 -21.02
N SER A 89 7.12 11.19 -19.79
CA SER A 89 6.77 12.60 -19.50
C SER A 89 7.73 13.25 -18.49
N GLN A 90 9.04 13.15 -18.73
CA GLN A 90 10.05 13.75 -17.85
C GLN A 90 10.26 15.24 -18.19
N ARG A 91 10.14 16.14 -17.20
CA ARG A 91 10.57 17.54 -17.29
C ARG A 91 11.64 17.79 -16.24
N SER A 92 12.91 17.62 -16.60
CA SER A 92 14.07 17.78 -15.71
C SER A 92 14.38 19.23 -15.35
N GLN A 93 13.93 20.21 -16.14
CA GLN A 93 14.23 21.65 -15.96
C GLN A 93 13.57 22.28 -14.72
N ASP A 94 12.56 21.65 -14.14
CA ASP A 94 11.84 22.18 -12.96
C ASP A 94 12.60 21.95 -11.62
N TYR A 95 13.80 21.38 -11.63
CA TYR A 95 14.48 20.91 -10.42
C TYR A 95 15.88 21.49 -10.17
N ASP A 96 16.36 22.41 -10.99
CA ASP A 96 17.75 22.92 -10.88
C ASP A 96 18.01 23.65 -9.55
N GLU A 97 17.04 24.44 -9.05
CA GLU A 97 17.15 25.10 -7.74
C GLU A 97 17.14 24.08 -6.58
N LEU A 98 16.54 22.89 -6.80
CA LEU A 98 16.46 21.82 -5.81
C LEU A 98 17.71 20.94 -5.77
N ALA A 99 18.65 21.12 -6.70
CA ALA A 99 19.89 20.33 -6.75
C ALA A 99 20.72 20.50 -5.48
N ILE A 100 20.76 21.71 -4.94
CA ILE A 100 21.54 22.07 -3.76
C ILE A 100 20.70 22.40 -2.52
N THR A 101 19.36 22.49 -2.64
CA THR A 101 18.48 22.84 -1.51
C THR A 101 17.75 21.61 -0.99
N TYR A 102 17.69 21.46 0.33
CA TYR A 102 16.97 20.34 0.97
C TYR A 102 15.51 20.73 1.20
N ARG A 103 14.61 19.98 0.58
CA ARG A 103 13.17 20.22 0.75
C ARG A 103 12.71 19.77 2.13
N PRO A 104 12.02 20.63 2.91
CA PRO A 104 11.43 20.25 4.19
C PRO A 104 10.52 19.01 4.03
N GLY A 105 10.60 18.09 4.98
CA GLY A 105 9.77 16.88 4.99
C GLY A 105 10.08 15.82 3.92
N HIS A 106 11.09 16.05 3.06
CA HIS A 106 11.61 15.07 2.09
C HIS A 106 12.87 14.37 2.58
N ALA A 107 13.31 13.35 1.83
CA ALA A 107 14.48 12.55 2.17
C ALA A 107 15.81 13.12 1.64
N ASP A 108 15.82 14.31 1.08
CA ASP A 108 16.94 14.88 0.34
C ASP A 108 18.25 14.87 1.16
N PHE A 109 18.23 15.45 2.36
CA PHE A 109 19.37 15.45 3.27
C PHE A 109 19.83 14.05 3.67
N GLY A 110 18.87 13.16 3.99
CA GLY A 110 19.18 11.79 4.38
C GLY A 110 19.83 10.97 3.26
N TYR A 111 19.42 11.19 2.01
CA TYR A 111 20.04 10.55 0.85
C TYR A 111 21.45 11.04 0.60
N ASP A 112 21.69 12.33 0.61
CA ASP A 112 23.05 12.91 0.47
C ASP A 112 23.97 12.43 1.60
N SER A 113 23.49 12.44 2.85
CA SER A 113 24.26 11.94 3.99
C SER A 113 24.59 10.45 3.90
N LYS A 114 23.68 9.64 3.35
CA LYS A 114 23.85 8.17 3.29
C LYS A 114 24.68 7.73 2.09
N TYR A 115 24.43 8.32 0.91
CA TYR A 115 25.00 7.86 -0.35
C TYR A 115 26.06 8.80 -0.92
N GLY A 116 26.24 10.00 -0.34
CA GLY A 116 27.17 11.03 -0.81
C GLY A 116 26.66 11.84 -2.00
N PHE A 117 25.54 11.44 -2.61
CA PHE A 117 24.84 12.16 -3.69
C PHE A 117 23.42 11.64 -3.81
N ARG A 118 22.56 12.38 -4.51
CA ARG A 118 21.18 11.98 -4.80
C ARG A 118 20.78 12.32 -6.24
N ASP A 119 19.78 11.63 -6.76
CA ASP A 119 19.02 12.11 -7.92
C ASP A 119 17.99 13.15 -7.41
N TYR A 120 18.31 14.45 -7.59
CA TYR A 120 17.45 15.56 -7.17
C TYR A 120 16.21 15.69 -8.06
N ARG A 121 16.19 15.08 -9.24
CA ARG A 121 15.08 15.11 -10.19
C ARG A 121 13.91 14.27 -9.65
N GLY A 122 12.92 14.93 -9.05
CA GLY A 122 11.73 14.31 -8.51
C GLY A 122 11.94 13.33 -7.33
N GLY A 123 13.16 13.28 -6.75
CA GLY A 123 13.47 12.50 -5.55
C GLY A 123 13.82 11.01 -5.80
N GLY A 124 14.05 10.58 -7.05
CA GLY A 124 14.54 9.24 -7.38
C GLY A 124 13.69 8.13 -6.76
N ARG A 125 14.34 7.25 -5.98
CA ARG A 125 13.69 6.14 -5.25
C ARG A 125 12.85 6.57 -4.04
N SER A 126 12.99 7.81 -3.53
CA SER A 126 12.14 8.35 -2.47
C SER A 126 10.83 8.95 -2.99
N SER A 127 10.65 9.01 -4.29
CA SER A 127 9.42 9.49 -4.94
C SER A 127 8.26 8.52 -4.75
N GLY A 128 7.03 9.04 -4.59
CA GLY A 128 5.81 8.22 -4.60
C GLY A 128 5.61 7.42 -5.90
N ARG A 129 6.37 7.70 -6.97
CA ARG A 129 6.32 6.93 -8.21
C ARG A 129 6.90 5.51 -8.08
N GLU A 130 7.78 5.26 -7.10
CA GLU A 130 8.28 3.90 -6.79
C GLU A 130 7.16 2.91 -6.45
N THR A 131 6.03 3.42 -5.94
CA THR A 131 4.86 2.59 -5.59
C THR A 131 4.25 1.83 -6.77
N ILE A 132 4.59 2.20 -8.01
CA ILE A 132 4.27 1.43 -9.23
C ILE A 132 4.68 -0.04 -9.07
N GLY A 133 5.92 -0.30 -8.63
CA GLY A 133 6.40 -1.67 -8.45
C GLY A 133 5.62 -2.45 -7.39
N ARG A 134 5.18 -1.77 -6.31
CA ARG A 134 4.34 -2.37 -5.27
C ARG A 134 2.96 -2.72 -5.80
N VAL A 135 2.35 -1.82 -6.56
CA VAL A 135 1.01 -2.01 -7.14
C VAL A 135 1.01 -3.14 -8.19
N ILE A 136 2.06 -3.25 -9.00
CA ILE A 136 2.25 -4.38 -9.92
C ILE A 136 2.23 -5.71 -9.16
N ALA A 137 3.05 -5.83 -8.12
CA ALA A 137 3.13 -7.06 -7.33
C ALA A 137 1.84 -7.33 -6.54
N GLY A 138 1.20 -6.27 -6.03
CA GLY A 138 -0.09 -6.33 -5.35
C GLY A 138 -1.20 -6.86 -6.24
N ALA A 139 -1.27 -6.43 -7.49
CA ALA A 139 -2.24 -6.94 -8.47
C ALA A 139 -2.07 -8.45 -8.71
N ILE A 140 -0.83 -8.93 -8.83
CA ILE A 140 -0.52 -10.36 -8.98
C ILE A 140 -0.93 -11.14 -7.71
N ALA A 141 -0.59 -10.62 -6.53
CA ALA A 141 -0.93 -11.24 -5.26
C ALA A 141 -2.45 -11.29 -5.04
N SER A 142 -3.17 -10.20 -5.33
CA SER A 142 -4.63 -10.13 -5.22
C SER A 142 -5.32 -11.16 -6.13
N LYS A 143 -4.82 -11.33 -7.36
CA LYS A 143 -5.33 -12.35 -8.28
C LYS A 143 -5.21 -13.78 -7.71
N ALA A 144 -4.09 -14.06 -7.04
CA ALA A 144 -3.88 -15.35 -6.37
C ALA A 144 -4.75 -15.50 -5.12
N LEU A 145 -4.91 -14.44 -4.34
CA LEU A 145 -5.76 -14.42 -3.15
C LEU A 145 -7.24 -14.59 -3.50
N ASP A 146 -7.71 -13.99 -4.60
CA ASP A 146 -9.09 -14.14 -5.09
C ASP A 146 -9.42 -15.61 -5.39
N MET A 147 -8.46 -16.39 -5.92
CA MET A 147 -8.62 -17.83 -6.15
C MET A 147 -8.79 -18.65 -4.85
N LEU A 148 -8.39 -18.07 -3.72
CA LEU A 148 -8.51 -18.64 -2.37
C LEU A 148 -9.71 -18.07 -1.60
N GLY A 149 -10.52 -17.20 -2.23
CA GLY A 149 -11.64 -16.53 -1.58
C GLY A 149 -11.23 -15.42 -0.62
N ILE A 150 -9.96 -14.99 -0.62
CA ILE A 150 -9.45 -13.90 0.21
C ILE A 150 -9.56 -12.60 -0.58
N LYS A 151 -10.25 -11.60 -0.01
CA LYS A 151 -10.40 -10.27 -0.60
C LYS A 151 -9.73 -9.23 0.28
N VAL A 152 -8.97 -8.33 -0.34
CA VAL A 152 -8.34 -7.19 0.31
C VAL A 152 -8.90 -5.92 -0.31
N GLN A 153 -9.45 -5.04 0.51
CA GLN A 153 -10.02 -3.78 0.05
C GLN A 153 -9.57 -2.64 0.97
N ALA A 154 -8.96 -1.62 0.38
CA ALA A 154 -8.59 -0.40 1.10
C ALA A 154 -9.48 0.77 0.65
N PHE A 155 -9.62 1.76 1.54
CA PHE A 155 -10.45 2.93 1.35
C PHE A 155 -9.91 4.12 2.16
N THR A 156 -10.34 5.31 1.82
CA THR A 156 -10.03 6.51 2.60
C THR A 156 -10.92 6.56 3.84
N GLN A 157 -10.34 6.36 5.01
CA GLN A 157 -11.05 6.49 6.29
C GLN A 157 -11.20 7.95 6.71
N SER A 158 -10.17 8.78 6.45
CA SER A 158 -10.27 10.23 6.68
C SER A 158 -9.35 11.03 5.77
N ILE A 159 -9.70 12.31 5.57
CA ILE A 159 -8.83 13.35 5.01
C ILE A 159 -8.88 14.54 5.97
N GLY A 160 -7.71 14.94 6.48
CA GLY A 160 -7.64 15.91 7.56
C GLY A 160 -8.50 15.48 8.74
N ASN A 161 -9.44 16.35 9.12
CA ASN A 161 -10.40 16.11 10.21
C ASN A 161 -11.78 15.59 9.75
N VAL A 162 -11.94 15.27 8.46
CA VAL A 162 -13.17 14.69 7.91
C VAL A 162 -13.05 13.19 7.90
N TYR A 163 -13.84 12.51 8.74
CA TYR A 163 -13.89 11.06 8.87
C TYR A 163 -15.15 10.48 8.22
N ALA A 164 -15.02 9.32 7.58
CA ALA A 164 -16.15 8.50 7.19
C ALA A 164 -16.88 8.01 8.44
N GLN A 165 -18.21 8.17 8.47
CA GLN A 165 -19.09 7.75 9.56
C GLN A 165 -19.83 6.46 9.22
N SER A 166 -19.92 6.11 7.94
CA SER A 166 -20.49 4.87 7.42
C SER A 166 -19.46 4.12 6.59
N LEU A 167 -19.63 2.81 6.49
CA LEU A 167 -18.73 1.91 5.76
C LEU A 167 -19.51 1.18 4.66
N ASN A 168 -19.75 1.87 3.54
CA ASN A 168 -20.26 1.26 2.32
C ASN A 168 -19.12 1.15 1.30
N LEU A 169 -18.48 -0.01 1.24
CA LEU A 169 -17.30 -0.21 0.40
C LEU A 169 -17.61 -0.11 -1.11
N ASP A 170 -18.84 -0.32 -1.54
CA ASP A 170 -19.25 -0.19 -2.95
C ASP A 170 -19.19 1.28 -3.41
N GLU A 171 -19.39 2.24 -2.50
CA GLU A 171 -19.31 3.67 -2.79
C GLU A 171 -17.87 4.19 -3.02
N CYS A 172 -16.85 3.43 -2.58
CA CYS A 172 -15.45 3.88 -2.68
C CYS A 172 -15.03 4.19 -4.12
N GLY A 173 -15.47 3.39 -5.08
CA GLY A 173 -15.15 3.57 -6.51
C GLY A 173 -15.93 4.69 -7.19
N GLU A 174 -16.98 5.22 -6.56
CA GLU A 174 -17.90 6.20 -7.15
C GLU A 174 -17.48 7.65 -6.89
N ASN A 175 -16.51 7.88 -6.02
CA ASN A 175 -16.07 9.22 -5.65
C ASN A 175 -14.56 9.43 -5.78
N ALA A 176 -14.18 10.70 -5.96
CA ALA A 176 -12.81 11.11 -6.26
C ALA A 176 -11.80 10.85 -5.12
N VAL A 177 -12.27 10.58 -3.91
CA VAL A 177 -11.43 10.40 -2.72
C VAL A 177 -11.43 8.98 -2.19
N TYR A 178 -12.10 8.03 -2.86
CA TYR A 178 -12.19 6.62 -2.44
C TYR A 178 -12.69 6.45 -0.99
N MET A 179 -13.67 7.26 -0.59
CA MET A 179 -14.24 7.25 0.75
C MET A 179 -15.55 6.44 0.76
N PRO A 180 -15.78 5.56 1.76
CA PRO A 180 -16.96 4.69 1.82
C PRO A 180 -18.22 5.38 2.36
N ASP A 181 -18.20 6.70 2.47
CA ASP A 181 -19.27 7.57 2.99
C ASP A 181 -19.39 8.77 2.03
N LYS A 182 -20.48 8.83 1.29
CA LYS A 182 -20.71 9.84 0.26
C LYS A 182 -20.77 11.28 0.82
N ASP A 183 -21.38 11.47 1.99
CA ASP A 183 -21.47 12.78 2.60
C ASP A 183 -20.12 13.25 3.15
N ALA A 184 -19.35 12.34 3.75
CA ALA A 184 -17.99 12.61 4.17
C ALA A 184 -17.08 12.87 2.96
N ALA A 185 -17.25 12.15 1.84
CA ALA A 185 -16.51 12.36 0.61
C ALA A 185 -16.72 13.78 0.06
N MET A 186 -17.96 14.27 0.05
CA MET A 186 -18.25 15.65 -0.39
C MET A 186 -17.54 16.69 0.51
N ARG A 187 -17.64 16.54 1.84
CA ARG A 187 -16.94 17.44 2.78
C ARG A 187 -15.41 17.37 2.62
N ALA A 188 -14.85 16.17 2.41
CA ALA A 188 -13.43 15.99 2.19
C ALA A 188 -12.96 16.68 0.90
N ILE A 189 -13.74 16.62 -0.17
CA ILE A 189 -13.44 17.30 -1.43
C ILE A 189 -13.40 18.82 -1.24
N GLU A 190 -14.35 19.41 -0.49
CA GLU A 190 -14.31 20.85 -0.20
C GLU A 190 -13.08 21.22 0.66
N LEU A 191 -12.77 20.45 1.70
CA LEU A 191 -11.58 20.66 2.51
C LEU A 191 -10.28 20.60 1.68
N ILE A 192 -10.20 19.71 0.68
CA ILE A 192 -9.05 19.64 -0.23
C ILE A 192 -8.96 20.90 -1.11
N LYS A 193 -10.10 21.43 -1.59
CA LYS A 193 -10.11 22.68 -2.36
C LYS A 193 -9.63 23.87 -1.54
N GLU A 194 -10.04 23.96 -0.28
CA GLU A 194 -9.59 24.98 0.66
C GLU A 194 -8.07 24.90 0.87
N ALA A 195 -7.54 23.71 1.22
CA ALA A 195 -6.11 23.51 1.38
C ALA A 195 -5.30 23.86 0.13
N LYS A 196 -5.83 23.49 -1.06
CA LYS A 196 -5.21 23.85 -2.35
C LYS A 196 -5.19 25.38 -2.59
N SER A 197 -6.27 26.08 -2.25
CA SER A 197 -6.35 27.54 -2.33
C SER A 197 -5.36 28.20 -1.40
N ASP A 198 -5.13 27.61 -0.23
CA ASP A 198 -4.17 28.05 0.78
C ASP A 198 -2.72 27.61 0.49
N LYS A 199 -2.48 27.03 -0.70
CA LYS A 199 -1.17 26.50 -1.15
C LYS A 199 -0.58 25.46 -0.19
N ASP A 200 -1.41 24.71 0.51
CA ASP A 200 -1.06 23.70 1.52
C ASP A 200 -1.51 22.30 1.12
N SER A 201 -1.32 21.33 1.99
CA SER A 201 -1.66 19.93 1.77
C SER A 201 -2.26 19.28 3.01
N LEU A 202 -2.96 18.17 2.79
CA LEU A 202 -3.65 17.40 3.82
C LEU A 202 -3.10 15.97 3.89
N GLY A 203 -3.06 15.45 5.11
CA GLY A 203 -2.91 14.02 5.39
C GLY A 203 -4.26 13.36 5.59
N GLY A 204 -4.23 12.13 6.07
CA GLY A 204 -5.44 11.38 6.44
C GLY A 204 -5.14 9.96 6.85
N ILE A 205 -6.18 9.15 6.93
CA ILE A 205 -6.10 7.73 7.31
C ILE A 205 -6.65 6.88 6.17
N ILE A 206 -5.96 5.82 5.85
CA ILE A 206 -6.42 4.76 4.96
C ILE A 206 -6.84 3.57 5.82
N GLY A 207 -8.11 3.15 5.71
CA GLY A 207 -8.59 1.88 6.22
C GLY A 207 -8.33 0.77 5.21
N CYS A 208 -8.04 -0.44 5.69
CA CYS A 208 -7.94 -1.63 4.87
C CYS A 208 -8.56 -2.83 5.60
N ILE A 209 -9.39 -3.57 4.88
CA ILE A 209 -10.04 -4.78 5.39
C ILE A 209 -9.66 -5.95 4.50
N ALA A 210 -9.20 -7.05 5.13
CA ALA A 210 -9.03 -8.32 4.43
C ALA A 210 -10.04 -9.34 5.00
N THR A 211 -10.85 -9.91 4.10
CA THR A 211 -11.88 -10.92 4.42
C THR A 211 -11.54 -12.27 3.78
N GLY A 212 -12.13 -13.35 4.29
CA GLY A 212 -11.88 -14.71 3.80
C GLY A 212 -10.52 -15.26 4.23
N VAL A 213 -9.78 -14.55 5.10
CA VAL A 213 -8.48 -15.02 5.59
C VAL A 213 -8.71 -16.18 6.56
N MET A 214 -8.15 -17.35 6.21
CA MET A 214 -8.25 -18.53 7.05
C MET A 214 -7.52 -18.33 8.40
N PRO A 215 -7.95 -19.01 9.49
CA PRO A 215 -7.14 -19.07 10.72
C PRO A 215 -5.79 -19.72 10.46
N GLY A 216 -4.74 -19.23 11.12
CA GLY A 216 -3.43 -19.90 11.12
C GLY A 216 -2.36 -19.25 10.24
N LEU A 217 -2.60 -18.08 9.62
CA LEU A 217 -1.55 -17.33 8.91
C LEU A 217 -0.74 -16.48 9.88
N GLY A 218 0.57 -16.50 9.73
CA GLY A 218 1.51 -15.80 10.58
C GLY A 218 2.27 -16.75 11.50
N GLU A 219 3.27 -16.21 12.16
CA GLU A 219 4.16 -16.97 13.05
C GLU A 219 4.16 -16.34 14.46
N PRO A 220 4.42 -17.11 15.50
CA PRO A 220 4.63 -16.53 16.82
C PRO A 220 5.95 -15.75 16.87
N VAL A 221 6.11 -14.93 17.91
CA VAL A 221 7.31 -14.17 18.28
C VAL A 221 7.65 -13.06 17.30
N PHE A 222 8.56 -13.23 16.34
CA PHE A 222 9.10 -12.13 15.53
C PHE A 222 8.41 -11.95 14.18
N ASP A 223 7.96 -13.01 13.54
CA ASP A 223 7.31 -12.99 12.23
C ASP A 223 5.78 -12.97 12.35
N LYS A 224 5.25 -12.33 13.39
CA LYS A 224 3.82 -12.14 13.59
C LYS A 224 3.18 -11.48 12.37
N LEU A 225 1.95 -11.88 12.04
CA LEU A 225 1.23 -11.34 10.90
C LEU A 225 1.05 -9.81 11.01
N ASP A 226 0.69 -9.30 12.18
CA ASP A 226 0.59 -7.85 12.44
C ASP A 226 1.94 -7.13 12.30
N ALA A 227 3.04 -7.74 12.73
CA ALA A 227 4.39 -7.19 12.57
C ALA A 227 4.81 -7.13 11.09
N ARG A 228 4.54 -8.21 10.31
CA ARG A 228 4.82 -8.26 8.87
C ARG A 228 3.98 -7.26 8.07
N LEU A 229 2.69 -7.17 8.37
CA LEU A 229 1.78 -6.17 7.79
C LEU A 229 2.22 -4.75 8.15
N SER A 230 2.58 -4.50 9.41
CA SER A 230 3.12 -3.20 9.84
C SER A 230 4.39 -2.83 9.08
N ALA A 231 5.34 -3.73 8.97
CA ALA A 231 6.59 -3.50 8.22
C ALA A 231 6.31 -3.20 6.73
N ALA A 232 5.36 -3.91 6.11
CA ALA A 232 4.96 -3.69 4.74
C ALA A 232 4.37 -2.29 4.54
N ILE A 233 3.39 -1.90 5.37
CA ILE A 233 2.67 -0.63 5.28
C ILE A 233 3.58 0.54 5.68
N MET A 234 4.36 0.42 6.77
CA MET A 234 5.33 1.45 7.19
C MET A 234 6.43 1.69 6.15
N SER A 235 6.70 0.74 5.26
CA SER A 235 7.65 0.91 4.16
C SER A 235 7.14 1.83 3.05
N ILE A 236 5.85 2.14 3.01
CA ILE A 236 5.26 3.06 2.03
C ILE A 236 5.64 4.50 2.40
N GLY A 237 6.10 5.27 1.43
CA GLY A 237 6.39 6.70 1.65
C GLY A 237 5.17 7.44 2.18
N ALA A 238 5.39 8.40 3.10
CA ALA A 238 4.40 9.19 3.81
C ALA A 238 3.60 8.46 4.91
N VAL A 239 3.66 7.15 5.06
CA VAL A 239 3.07 6.45 6.21
C VAL A 239 3.82 6.82 7.50
N LYS A 240 3.07 7.08 8.58
CA LYS A 240 3.60 7.49 9.90
C LYS A 240 3.03 6.68 11.07
N GLY A 241 2.02 5.88 10.83
CA GLY A 241 1.43 5.02 11.86
C GLY A 241 0.64 3.90 11.22
N VAL A 242 0.56 2.77 11.92
CA VAL A 242 -0.25 1.61 11.57
C VAL A 242 -0.89 1.08 12.85
N GLU A 243 -2.17 0.74 12.80
CA GLU A 243 -2.87 0.10 13.90
C GLU A 243 -3.82 -1.00 13.40
N PHE A 244 -4.13 -1.95 14.28
CA PHE A 244 -4.99 -3.11 14.01
C PHE A 244 -6.18 -3.11 14.95
N GLY A 245 -7.37 -3.42 14.43
CA GLY A 245 -8.60 -3.46 15.20
C GLY A 245 -8.86 -2.16 15.96
N ALA A 246 -8.98 -2.22 17.29
CA ALA A 246 -9.18 -1.05 18.14
C ALA A 246 -7.92 -0.15 18.26
N GLY A 247 -6.75 -0.60 17.75
CA GLY A 247 -5.54 0.20 17.65
C GLY A 247 -5.10 0.80 18.98
N PHE A 248 -4.74 2.08 19.00
CA PHE A 248 -4.32 2.78 20.22
C PHE A 248 -5.42 2.89 21.28
N HIS A 249 -6.70 2.75 20.90
CA HIS A 249 -7.81 2.81 21.85
C HIS A 249 -7.76 1.70 22.91
N VAL A 250 -7.11 0.55 22.60
CA VAL A 250 -6.94 -0.55 23.58
C VAL A 250 -6.26 -0.11 24.88
N SER A 251 -5.43 0.94 24.83
CA SER A 251 -4.73 1.46 26.01
C SER A 251 -5.65 2.06 27.07
N THR A 252 -6.89 2.38 26.72
CA THR A 252 -7.92 2.95 27.59
C THR A 252 -9.01 1.95 27.95
N MET A 253 -8.96 0.72 27.42
CA MET A 253 -9.93 -0.34 27.64
C MET A 253 -9.56 -1.23 28.83
N THR A 254 -10.55 -1.80 29.46
CA THR A 254 -10.34 -2.93 30.38
C THR A 254 -10.23 -4.23 29.60
N GLY A 255 -9.63 -5.28 30.20
CA GLY A 255 -9.52 -6.59 29.56
C GLY A 255 -10.87 -7.15 29.10
N SER A 256 -11.93 -6.99 29.90
CA SER A 256 -13.28 -7.44 29.56
C SER A 256 -13.91 -6.67 28.39
N GLN A 257 -13.50 -5.42 28.15
CA GLN A 257 -13.94 -4.62 27.00
C GLN A 257 -13.16 -4.98 25.72
N ASN A 258 -11.86 -5.31 25.89
CA ASN A 258 -10.98 -5.58 24.77
C ASN A 258 -11.03 -7.05 24.30
N ASN A 259 -11.33 -8.00 25.21
CA ASN A 259 -11.35 -9.42 24.85
C ASN A 259 -12.47 -9.71 23.85
N ASP A 260 -12.13 -10.47 22.81
CA ASP A 260 -13.05 -10.93 21.77
C ASP A 260 -13.60 -12.32 22.14
N PRO A 261 -14.83 -12.45 22.73
CA PRO A 261 -15.36 -13.73 23.15
C PRO A 261 -15.64 -14.65 21.96
N PHE A 262 -15.19 -15.90 22.03
CA PHE A 262 -15.50 -16.90 21.05
C PHE A 262 -16.91 -17.46 21.23
N TYR A 263 -17.52 -17.90 20.12
CA TYR A 263 -18.76 -18.63 20.11
C TYR A 263 -18.78 -19.65 18.96
N ILE A 264 -19.67 -20.61 19.07
CA ILE A 264 -19.91 -21.59 17.98
C ILE A 264 -21.02 -21.03 17.11
N ASP A 265 -20.75 -20.88 15.83
CA ASP A 265 -21.71 -20.55 14.77
C ASP A 265 -21.96 -21.81 13.93
N GLU A 266 -23.20 -22.01 13.48
CA GLU A 266 -23.58 -23.14 12.65
C GLU A 266 -24.21 -22.62 11.37
N ASP A 267 -23.68 -23.08 10.24
CA ASP A 267 -24.21 -22.81 8.92
C ASP A 267 -24.25 -24.10 8.06
N ASP A 268 -24.57 -23.97 6.78
CA ASP A 268 -24.70 -25.10 5.86
C ASP A 268 -23.37 -25.86 5.66
N GLU A 269 -22.23 -25.25 6.00
CA GLU A 269 -20.90 -25.85 5.92
C GLU A 269 -20.50 -26.55 7.25
N GLY A 270 -21.26 -26.34 8.32
CA GLY A 270 -21.08 -27.00 9.62
C GLY A 270 -20.85 -26.03 10.79
N LEU A 271 -20.13 -26.51 11.82
CA LEU A 271 -19.85 -25.77 13.03
C LEU A 271 -18.55 -24.93 12.87
N HIS A 272 -18.64 -23.64 13.11
CA HIS A 272 -17.54 -22.71 13.01
C HIS A 272 -17.27 -22.00 14.33
N ILE A 273 -15.99 -21.81 14.68
CA ILE A 273 -15.58 -20.96 15.81
C ILE A 273 -15.49 -19.54 15.29
N ARG A 274 -16.27 -18.63 15.86
CA ARG A 274 -16.25 -17.20 15.52
C ARG A 274 -16.09 -16.32 16.77
N LYS A 275 -15.83 -15.03 16.59
CA LYS A 275 -15.75 -14.03 17.65
C LYS A 275 -16.96 -13.10 17.61
N ARG A 276 -17.45 -12.68 18.79
CA ARG A 276 -18.56 -11.72 18.92
C ARG A 276 -18.16 -10.28 18.61
N THR A 277 -16.88 -9.97 18.83
CA THR A 277 -16.28 -8.66 18.57
C THR A 277 -14.94 -8.88 17.83
N ASN A 278 -14.33 -7.83 17.33
CA ASN A 278 -13.04 -7.91 16.63
C ASN A 278 -12.10 -6.77 17.03
N MET A 279 -11.92 -6.57 18.34
CA MET A 279 -11.03 -5.54 18.90
C MET A 279 -9.56 -5.82 18.54
N SER A 280 -9.21 -7.12 18.42
CA SER A 280 -7.87 -7.55 17.97
C SER A 280 -7.61 -7.32 16.47
N GLY A 281 -8.64 -7.00 15.68
CA GLY A 281 -8.49 -6.81 14.23
C GLY A 281 -8.11 -8.07 13.45
N GLY A 282 -8.59 -9.26 13.89
CA GLY A 282 -8.41 -10.54 13.18
C GLY A 282 -7.08 -11.24 13.45
N ILE A 283 -6.25 -10.75 14.37
CA ILE A 283 -4.92 -11.30 14.67
C ILE A 283 -4.75 -11.44 16.18
N LEU A 284 -4.52 -12.66 16.64
CA LEU A 284 -4.24 -12.98 18.04
C LEU A 284 -2.91 -13.75 18.14
N GLY A 285 -2.02 -13.30 19.02
CA GLY A 285 -0.70 -13.91 19.18
C GLY A 285 0.18 -13.86 17.93
N GLY A 286 -0.13 -13.00 16.96
CA GLY A 286 0.57 -12.87 15.68
C GLY A 286 0.04 -13.79 14.58
N ILE A 287 -1.08 -14.48 14.83
CA ILE A 287 -1.67 -15.47 13.92
C ILE A 287 -3.11 -15.05 13.62
N SER A 288 -3.55 -15.18 12.35
CA SER A 288 -4.92 -14.89 11.96
C SER A 288 -5.90 -15.84 12.64
N ASP A 289 -7.06 -15.34 13.03
CA ASP A 289 -8.09 -16.08 13.76
C ASP A 289 -9.37 -16.37 12.94
N GLY A 290 -9.38 -16.01 11.66
CA GLY A 290 -10.53 -16.21 10.76
C GLY A 290 -11.48 -15.01 10.70
N SER A 291 -11.34 -14.03 11.61
CA SER A 291 -12.08 -12.76 11.52
C SER A 291 -11.47 -11.84 10.47
N PRO A 292 -12.22 -10.85 9.97
CA PRO A 292 -11.66 -9.84 9.07
C PRO A 292 -10.43 -9.17 9.69
N ILE A 293 -9.35 -9.06 8.91
CA ILE A 293 -8.17 -8.27 9.33
C ILE A 293 -8.49 -6.80 9.07
N ILE A 294 -8.46 -5.98 10.13
CA ILE A 294 -8.78 -4.56 10.10
C ILE A 294 -7.53 -3.75 10.39
N ILE A 295 -7.17 -2.86 9.47
CA ILE A 295 -5.94 -2.06 9.52
C ILE A 295 -6.27 -0.60 9.26
N ASN A 296 -5.64 0.32 9.99
CA ASN A 296 -5.60 1.74 9.68
C ASN A 296 -4.15 2.20 9.49
N ALA A 297 -3.90 2.98 8.44
CA ALA A 297 -2.60 3.56 8.12
C ALA A 297 -2.68 5.09 8.07
N ALA A 298 -1.92 5.76 8.92
CA ALA A 298 -1.84 7.22 8.95
C ALA A 298 -0.85 7.75 7.91
N ILE A 299 -1.31 8.65 7.06
CA ILE A 299 -0.57 9.26 5.96
C ILE A 299 -0.32 10.74 6.28
N LYS A 300 0.94 11.16 6.31
CA LYS A 300 1.27 12.57 6.53
C LYS A 300 0.88 13.44 5.32
N PRO A 301 0.69 14.76 5.49
CA PRO A 301 0.52 15.70 4.39
C PRO A 301 1.68 15.62 3.39
N THR A 302 1.40 15.91 2.13
CA THR A 302 2.43 16.04 1.08
C THR A 302 3.38 17.17 1.43
N PRO A 303 4.69 16.93 1.56
CA PRO A 303 5.61 18.00 2.01
C PRO A 303 5.94 19.02 0.93
N SER A 304 5.69 18.72 -0.34
CA SER A 304 5.84 19.67 -1.45
C SER A 304 4.64 20.60 -1.50
N ILE A 305 4.75 21.75 -0.86
CA ILE A 305 3.72 22.81 -0.83
C ILE A 305 4.25 24.11 -1.44
N ALA A 306 3.35 24.94 -1.91
CA ALA A 306 3.70 26.23 -2.50
C ALA A 306 3.67 27.40 -1.47
N LYS A 307 3.69 27.08 -0.17
CA LYS A 307 4.00 28.04 0.89
C LYS A 307 5.51 28.16 1.04
N GLU A 308 6.00 29.35 1.33
CA GLU A 308 7.40 29.60 1.69
C GLU A 308 7.75 28.85 2.97
N GLN A 309 8.86 28.14 2.97
CA GLN A 309 9.35 27.33 4.08
C GLN A 309 10.82 27.66 4.37
N ASP A 310 11.19 27.64 5.63
CA ASP A 310 12.59 27.73 6.05
C ASP A 310 13.30 26.40 5.80
N THR A 311 14.51 26.45 5.26
CA THR A 311 15.34 25.28 5.01
C THR A 311 16.82 25.64 4.93
N VAL A 312 17.66 24.67 4.58
CA VAL A 312 19.09 24.88 4.35
C VAL A 312 19.51 24.30 2.99
N ASN A 313 20.61 24.82 2.47
CA ASN A 313 21.23 24.27 1.27
C ASN A 313 22.46 23.39 1.59
N ALA A 314 23.03 22.74 0.58
CA ALA A 314 24.17 21.84 0.70
C ALA A 314 25.50 22.54 1.09
N ILE A 315 25.55 23.88 1.06
CA ILE A 315 26.71 24.67 1.49
C ILE A 315 26.49 25.30 2.87
N ASN A 316 25.52 24.77 3.65
CA ASN A 316 25.20 25.16 5.02
C ASN A 316 24.67 26.61 5.19
N GLU A 317 23.93 27.13 4.24
CA GLU A 317 23.25 28.40 4.35
C GLU A 317 21.76 28.19 4.65
N GLU A 318 21.19 29.02 5.53
CA GLU A 318 19.75 29.10 5.76
C GLU A 318 19.10 29.83 4.59
N VAL A 319 18.08 29.22 3.98
CA VAL A 319 17.39 29.73 2.79
C VAL A 319 15.88 29.60 2.92
N LYS A 320 15.16 30.42 2.16
CA LYS A 320 13.73 30.28 1.96
C LYS A 320 13.47 29.47 0.70
N LEU A 321 12.51 28.56 0.78
CA LEU A 321 12.13 27.72 -0.35
C LEU A 321 10.62 27.77 -0.54
N GLU A 322 10.18 28.16 -1.73
CA GLU A 322 8.82 27.97 -2.24
C GLU A 322 8.89 26.92 -3.35
N ILE A 323 8.29 25.75 -3.13
CA ILE A 323 8.34 24.66 -4.10
C ILE A 323 7.36 24.95 -5.23
N LYS A 324 7.90 25.32 -6.40
CA LYS A 324 7.11 25.52 -7.62
C LYS A 324 6.78 24.19 -8.27
N GLY A 325 5.60 24.08 -8.87
CA GLY A 325 5.21 22.88 -9.60
C GLY A 325 3.79 22.39 -9.32
N ARG A 326 3.42 21.24 -9.91
CA ARG A 326 2.11 20.63 -9.77
C ARG A 326 2.17 19.55 -8.70
N HIS A 327 1.82 19.90 -7.47
CA HIS A 327 1.82 19.00 -6.34
C HIS A 327 0.41 18.49 -6.01
N ASP A 328 0.31 17.30 -5.44
CA ASP A 328 -0.94 16.78 -4.92
C ASP A 328 -1.27 17.51 -3.60
N PRO A 329 -2.43 18.16 -3.48
CA PRO A 329 -2.87 18.73 -2.19
C PRO A 329 -3.19 17.63 -1.17
N VAL A 330 -3.42 16.41 -1.63
CA VAL A 330 -3.63 15.22 -0.81
C VAL A 330 -3.16 13.98 -1.58
N VAL A 331 -2.44 13.09 -0.92
CA VAL A 331 -1.94 11.85 -1.54
C VAL A 331 -2.76 10.62 -1.13
N VAL A 332 -3.62 10.76 -0.11
CA VAL A 332 -4.38 9.66 0.49
C VAL A 332 -5.16 8.83 -0.54
N PRO A 333 -5.98 9.40 -1.46
CA PRO A 333 -6.74 8.60 -2.41
C PRO A 333 -5.88 7.74 -3.34
N ARG A 334 -4.69 8.23 -3.71
CA ARG A 334 -3.73 7.50 -4.54
C ARG A 334 -2.97 6.42 -3.76
N ALA A 335 -2.80 6.62 -2.45
CA ALA A 335 -2.13 5.67 -1.58
C ALA A 335 -3.05 4.50 -1.16
N VAL A 336 -4.37 4.59 -1.33
CA VAL A 336 -5.34 3.53 -1.05
C VAL A 336 -4.92 2.22 -1.71
N VAL A 337 -4.74 2.20 -3.02
CA VAL A 337 -4.34 0.99 -3.77
C VAL A 337 -2.92 0.51 -3.41
N VAL A 338 -2.06 1.39 -2.91
CA VAL A 338 -0.70 1.01 -2.47
C VAL A 338 -0.75 0.24 -1.14
N VAL A 339 -1.57 0.70 -0.18
CA VAL A 339 -1.81 -0.02 1.08
C VAL A 339 -2.45 -1.37 0.80
N GLU A 340 -3.50 -1.41 -0.03
CA GLU A 340 -4.17 -2.63 -0.49
C GLU A 340 -3.16 -3.63 -1.08
N SER A 341 -2.28 -3.15 -1.97
CA SER A 341 -1.24 -3.95 -2.60
C SER A 341 -0.24 -4.53 -1.60
N MET A 342 0.23 -3.74 -0.63
CA MET A 342 1.18 -4.23 0.37
C MET A 342 0.57 -5.23 1.34
N VAL A 343 -0.72 -5.07 1.67
CA VAL A 343 -1.48 -6.06 2.45
C VAL A 343 -1.63 -7.35 1.65
N ALA A 344 -2.02 -7.28 0.38
CA ALA A 344 -2.18 -8.46 -0.49
C ALA A 344 -0.85 -9.22 -0.67
N ILE A 345 0.26 -8.53 -0.94
CA ILE A 345 1.60 -9.13 -1.03
C ILE A 345 1.94 -9.88 0.26
N THR A 346 1.72 -9.25 1.41
CA THR A 346 2.08 -9.84 2.71
C THR A 346 1.23 -11.07 3.02
N LEU A 347 -0.09 -10.98 2.79
CA LEU A 347 -0.99 -12.11 3.01
C LEU A 347 -0.66 -13.29 2.09
N PHE A 348 -0.40 -13.03 0.81
CA PHE A 348 -0.06 -14.10 -0.12
C PHE A 348 1.30 -14.74 0.20
N ASP A 349 2.30 -13.95 0.59
CA ASP A 349 3.59 -14.46 1.08
C ASP A 349 3.40 -15.39 2.29
N MET A 350 2.56 -14.99 3.27
CA MET A 350 2.21 -15.80 4.44
C MET A 350 1.41 -17.06 4.09
N VAL A 351 0.51 -17.01 3.11
CA VAL A 351 -0.21 -18.20 2.62
C VAL A 351 0.77 -19.24 2.09
N LEU A 352 1.73 -18.82 1.27
CA LEU A 352 2.74 -19.73 0.71
C LEU A 352 3.68 -20.29 1.80
N GLU A 353 4.03 -19.47 2.80
CA GLU A 353 4.82 -19.94 3.95
C GLU A 353 4.05 -20.96 4.79
N ASN A 354 2.73 -20.77 4.98
CA ASN A 354 1.89 -21.63 5.80
C ASN A 354 1.67 -23.05 5.21
N MET A 355 1.83 -23.22 3.90
CA MET A 355 1.67 -24.53 3.24
C MET A 355 2.51 -25.63 3.88
N LYS A 356 3.69 -25.32 4.40
CA LYS A 356 4.62 -26.25 5.03
C LYS A 356 4.50 -26.39 6.55
N SER A 357 3.58 -25.64 7.18
CA SER A 357 3.48 -25.58 8.65
C SER A 357 2.94 -26.87 9.28
N ARG A 358 2.26 -27.72 8.48
CA ARG A 358 1.70 -29.00 8.93
C ARG A 358 2.08 -30.12 7.99
N MET A 359 2.43 -31.28 8.56
CA MET A 359 2.83 -32.46 7.78
C MET A 359 1.69 -33.01 6.92
N ASP A 360 0.43 -32.88 7.35
CA ASP A 360 -0.73 -33.29 6.55
C ASP A 360 -0.89 -32.44 5.29
N ASN A 361 -0.52 -31.15 5.30
CA ASN A 361 -0.47 -30.33 4.08
C ASN A 361 0.58 -30.85 3.10
N VAL A 362 1.77 -31.20 3.60
CA VAL A 362 2.85 -31.78 2.78
C VAL A 362 2.38 -33.12 2.18
N LEU A 363 1.73 -33.95 2.98
CA LEU A 363 1.22 -35.25 2.53
C LEU A 363 0.15 -35.10 1.43
N LYS A 364 -0.77 -34.14 1.54
CA LYS A 364 -1.77 -33.88 0.49
C LYS A 364 -1.14 -33.58 -0.87
N VAL A 365 0.00 -32.89 -0.90
CA VAL A 365 0.70 -32.54 -2.14
C VAL A 365 1.42 -33.74 -2.76
N TYR A 366 1.97 -34.65 -1.95
CA TYR A 366 2.89 -35.69 -2.42
C TYR A 366 2.33 -37.12 -2.31
N LYS A 367 1.32 -37.38 -1.46
CA LYS A 367 0.83 -38.73 -1.20
C LYS A 367 0.20 -39.42 -2.45
N ASP A 368 -0.44 -38.65 -3.33
CA ASP A 368 -1.06 -39.17 -4.55
C ASP A 368 -0.08 -39.25 -5.74
N LYS A 369 1.21 -38.99 -5.52
CA LYS A 369 2.26 -39.05 -6.54
C LYS A 369 3.27 -40.18 -6.30
N ILE A 370 3.08 -40.93 -5.22
CA ILE A 370 3.82 -42.14 -4.85
C ILE A 370 2.89 -43.35 -5.00
#